data_758e4ddd1da7eaccd58fa2cb58da02ca
#
_entry.id   758e4ddd1da7eaccd58fa2cb58da02ca
#
_cell.length_a   1.000
_cell.length_b   1.000
_cell.length_c   1.000
_cell.angle_alpha   90.00
_cell.angle_beta   90.00
_cell.angle_gamma   90.00
#
_symmetry.space_group_name_H-M   'P 1'
#
loop_
_entity.id
_entity.type
_entity.pdbx_description
1 polymer ?
#
loop_
_entity_poly.entity_id
_entity_poly.type
_entity_poly.pdbx_seq_one_letter_code
_entity_poly.pdbx_strand_id
1 'polypeptide(L)'
;MRKNTSFRADFNWLPDGIEIPVALWKAPKAFVAAKDARYYLNGIHFAPCGQVWATNGHIGITIDLPHAFADKPVPSWFPGKGVTFYPPKLPAGTYTTRAFPTDEKASVSIDGKISTGEDPVWRLECYDDHNTLLSTMNLYTIGGVFPDMPRVVPENFDSIMFDTEAQRDGEGDCASTFVPVTGINTAYLATLDTILPSTKKNFTGARIKCTGECLHAHLVGEDNWAKDIRVVIMGLRV
;
A
#
# COMPACT_ATOMS: atom_id res chain seq x y z
N MET A 1 8.24 -1.24 31.50
CA MET A 1 7.65 -0.07 30.84
C MET A 1 7.94 -0.20 29.34
N ARG A 2 6.99 -0.66 28.51
CA ARG A 2 7.15 -0.63 27.05
C ARG A 2 6.84 0.80 26.61
N LYS A 3 7.82 1.50 26.08
CA LYS A 3 7.65 2.81 25.46
C LYS A 3 6.65 2.65 24.31
N ASN A 4 5.57 3.44 24.34
CA ASN A 4 4.72 3.68 23.19
C ASN A 4 5.59 4.26 22.07
N THR A 5 6.09 3.42 21.20
CA THR A 5 6.63 3.89 19.92
C THR A 5 5.41 4.14 19.04
N SER A 6 4.93 5.38 19.05
CA SER A 6 4.07 5.86 17.97
C SER A 6 4.77 5.53 16.65
N PHE A 7 4.14 4.74 15.80
CA PHE A 7 4.59 4.54 14.44
C PHE A 7 4.52 5.89 13.72
N ARG A 8 5.58 6.67 13.80
CA ARG A 8 5.76 7.77 12.86
C ARG A 8 6.24 7.12 11.58
N ALA A 9 5.41 7.16 10.57
CA ALA A 9 5.82 6.85 9.21
C ALA A 9 6.63 8.05 8.68
N ASP A 10 7.83 8.23 9.19
CA ASP A 10 8.74 9.24 8.67
C ASP A 10 9.42 8.63 7.43
N PHE A 11 8.78 8.81 6.29
CA PHE A 11 9.40 8.58 5.00
C PHE A 11 10.21 9.84 4.66
N ASN A 12 11.48 9.66 4.29
CA ASN A 12 12.34 10.79 3.97
C ASN A 12 13.08 10.58 2.64
N TRP A 13 13.18 11.65 1.86
CA TRP A 13 14.17 11.71 0.79
C TRP A 13 15.56 11.94 1.41
N LEU A 14 16.50 11.08 1.02
CA LEU A 14 17.93 11.27 1.25
C LEU A 14 18.54 11.93 0.00
N PRO A 15 19.73 12.50 0.07
CA PRO A 15 20.38 13.09 -1.09
C PRO A 15 20.50 12.14 -2.29
N ASP A 16 20.71 10.86 -2.03
CA ASP A 16 20.98 9.79 -3.01
C ASP A 16 20.11 8.54 -2.79
N GLY A 17 19.08 8.61 -1.96
CA GLY A 17 18.25 7.45 -1.63
C GLY A 17 16.94 7.81 -0.95
N ILE A 18 16.29 6.79 -0.37
CA ILE A 18 14.99 6.90 0.30
C ILE A 18 15.08 6.22 1.67
N GLU A 19 14.61 6.89 2.70
CA GLU A 19 14.38 6.26 4.01
C GLU A 19 12.93 5.78 4.10
N ILE A 20 12.73 4.49 4.37
CA ILE A 20 11.43 3.82 4.32
C ILE A 20 11.19 3.12 5.65
N PRO A 21 10.19 3.53 6.45
CA PRO A 21 9.78 2.82 7.66
C PRO A 21 9.37 1.37 7.35
N VAL A 22 9.68 0.47 8.26
CA VAL A 22 9.35 -0.96 8.10
C VAL A 22 7.85 -1.22 7.89
N ALA A 23 7.00 -0.36 8.43
CA ALA A 23 5.55 -0.44 8.25
C ALA A 23 5.13 -0.38 6.76
N LEU A 24 5.82 0.45 5.96
CA LEU A 24 5.56 0.59 4.53
C LEU A 24 6.01 -0.61 3.69
N TRP A 25 6.75 -1.54 4.26
CA TRP A 25 7.01 -2.85 3.67
C TRP A 25 6.00 -3.90 4.12
N LYS A 26 5.64 -3.88 5.41
CA LYS A 26 4.79 -4.92 6.01
C LYS A 26 3.32 -4.79 5.62
N ALA A 27 2.74 -3.59 5.73
CA ALA A 27 1.33 -3.38 5.45
C ALA A 27 0.96 -3.68 3.99
N PRO A 28 1.63 -3.10 2.96
CA PRO A 28 1.28 -3.38 1.57
C PRO A 28 1.58 -4.81 1.14
N LYS A 29 2.55 -5.49 1.78
CA LYS A 29 2.94 -6.86 1.41
C LYS A 29 1.78 -7.86 1.43
N ALA A 30 0.79 -7.66 2.30
CA ALA A 30 -0.38 -8.53 2.37
C ALA A 30 -1.30 -8.41 1.15
N PHE A 31 -1.13 -7.35 0.35
CA PHE A 31 -1.91 -7.05 -0.84
C PHE A 31 -1.19 -7.39 -2.14
N VAL A 32 0.08 -7.74 -2.07
CA VAL A 32 0.89 -8.11 -3.23
C VAL A 32 0.42 -9.45 -3.79
N ALA A 33 0.37 -9.55 -5.12
CA ALA A 33 0.08 -10.82 -5.77
C ALA A 33 1.22 -11.84 -5.54
N ALA A 34 0.87 -13.10 -5.55
CA ALA A 34 1.83 -14.19 -5.46
C ALA A 34 1.85 -14.94 -6.78
N LYS A 35 2.94 -14.82 -7.54
CA LYS A 35 3.14 -15.53 -8.82
C LYS A 35 2.09 -15.20 -9.89
N ASP A 36 1.60 -13.95 -9.92
CA ASP A 36 0.69 -13.50 -10.95
C ASP A 36 1.44 -13.29 -12.28
N ALA A 37 0.80 -13.67 -13.39
CA ALA A 37 1.35 -13.45 -14.73
C ALA A 37 1.53 -11.96 -15.04
N ARG A 38 0.73 -11.09 -14.43
CA ARG A 38 0.92 -9.64 -14.39
C ARG A 38 2.01 -9.31 -13.36
N TYR A 39 3.25 -9.62 -13.71
CA TYR A 39 4.40 -9.62 -12.79
C TYR A 39 4.57 -8.32 -11.99
N TYR A 40 4.13 -7.18 -12.52
CA TYR A 40 4.15 -5.88 -11.82
C TYR A 40 3.26 -5.87 -10.55
N LEU A 41 2.28 -6.76 -10.42
CA LEU A 41 1.45 -6.91 -9.22
C LEU A 41 2.17 -7.68 -8.09
N ASN A 42 3.29 -8.33 -8.40
CA ASN A 42 4.10 -9.06 -7.39
C ASN A 42 4.98 -8.10 -6.56
N GLY A 43 4.77 -6.79 -6.66
CA GLY A 43 5.58 -5.76 -6.01
C GLY A 43 4.78 -4.72 -5.23
N ILE A 44 5.53 -3.92 -4.47
CA ILE A 44 5.04 -2.73 -3.77
C ILE A 44 5.50 -1.52 -4.57
N HIS A 45 4.56 -0.69 -4.98
CA HIS A 45 4.83 0.49 -5.80
C HIS A 45 4.91 1.76 -4.95
N PHE A 46 6.01 2.49 -5.11
CA PHE A 46 6.22 3.82 -4.54
C PHE A 46 6.00 4.85 -5.64
N ALA A 47 4.88 5.55 -5.56
CA ALA A 47 4.47 6.53 -6.56
C ALA A 47 5.11 7.90 -6.31
N PRO A 48 5.40 8.68 -7.35
CA PRO A 48 6.00 10.02 -7.21
C PRO A 48 5.03 11.03 -6.55
N CYS A 49 3.73 10.73 -6.53
CA CYS A 49 2.73 11.54 -5.82
C CYS A 49 2.76 11.39 -4.29
N GLY A 50 3.71 10.64 -3.73
CA GLY A 50 3.80 10.43 -2.29
C GLY A 50 2.86 9.35 -1.75
N GLN A 51 2.55 8.37 -2.55
CA GLN A 51 1.73 7.23 -2.17
C GLN A 51 2.48 5.91 -2.31
N VAL A 52 2.11 4.93 -1.49
CA VAL A 52 2.55 3.54 -1.62
C VAL A 52 1.36 2.68 -1.98
N TRP A 53 1.50 1.87 -3.03
CA TRP A 53 0.42 1.05 -3.58
C TRP A 53 0.80 -0.42 -3.61
N ALA A 54 -0.17 -1.28 -3.38
CA ALA A 54 -0.07 -2.71 -3.66
C ALA A 54 -1.44 -3.27 -4.03
N THR A 55 -1.47 -4.27 -4.91
CA THR A 55 -2.70 -4.95 -5.29
C THR A 55 -2.39 -6.33 -5.87
N ASN A 56 -3.31 -7.26 -5.68
CA ASN A 56 -3.30 -8.55 -6.36
C ASN A 56 -4.37 -8.65 -7.46
N GLY A 57 -5.01 -7.52 -7.80
CA GLY A 57 -6.08 -7.46 -8.78
C GLY A 57 -7.49 -7.70 -8.21
N HIS A 58 -7.61 -8.12 -6.95
CA HIS A 58 -8.89 -8.34 -6.26
C HIS A 58 -9.03 -7.49 -5.00
N ILE A 59 -7.92 -7.20 -4.36
CA ILE A 59 -7.81 -6.30 -3.22
C ILE A 59 -6.64 -5.36 -3.49
N GLY A 60 -6.80 -4.09 -3.10
CA GLY A 60 -5.75 -3.09 -3.24
C GLY A 60 -5.66 -2.20 -2.02
N ILE A 61 -4.47 -1.65 -1.79
CA ILE A 61 -4.18 -0.70 -0.72
C ILE A 61 -3.47 0.51 -1.29
N THR A 62 -3.85 1.69 -0.81
CA THR A 62 -3.10 2.94 -0.96
C THR A 62 -2.78 3.50 0.41
N ILE A 63 -1.55 3.91 0.61
CA ILE A 63 -1.07 4.55 1.83
C ILE A 63 -0.54 5.90 1.43
N ASP A 64 -1.16 6.97 1.93
CA ASP A 64 -0.65 8.32 1.73
C ASP A 64 0.52 8.54 2.69
N LEU A 65 1.66 8.94 2.12
CA LEU A 65 2.82 9.30 2.91
C LEU A 65 2.60 10.67 3.57
N PRO A 66 3.08 10.89 4.81
CA PRO A 66 2.88 12.14 5.53
C PRO A 66 3.38 13.37 4.75
N HIS A 67 2.81 14.55 5.04
CA HIS A 67 3.05 15.83 4.38
C HIS A 67 4.53 16.25 4.23
N ALA A 68 5.45 15.70 5.02
CA ALA A 68 6.89 15.91 4.83
C ALA A 68 7.39 15.53 3.43
N PHE A 69 6.56 14.80 2.67
CA PHE A 69 6.83 14.37 1.32
C PHE A 69 6.22 15.29 0.25
N ALA A 70 5.01 15.78 0.51
CA ALA A 70 4.28 16.64 -0.43
C ALA A 70 4.96 18.00 -0.62
N ASP A 71 5.68 18.48 0.41
CA ASP A 71 6.34 19.79 0.40
C ASP A 71 7.77 19.75 -0.16
N LYS A 72 8.32 18.57 -0.43
CA LYS A 72 9.66 18.44 -1.02
C LYS A 72 9.56 18.00 -2.47
N PRO A 73 10.29 18.67 -3.39
CA PRO A 73 10.32 18.22 -4.78
C PRO A 73 10.87 16.80 -4.85
N VAL A 74 10.24 15.97 -5.66
CA VAL A 74 10.72 14.62 -5.96
C VAL A 74 12.12 14.75 -6.54
N PRO A 75 13.15 14.08 -5.99
CA PRO A 75 14.50 14.17 -6.50
C PRO A 75 14.58 13.73 -7.97
N SER A 76 15.44 14.37 -8.75
CA SER A 76 15.61 14.08 -10.18
C SER A 76 16.07 12.65 -10.48
N TRP A 77 16.71 11.99 -9.51
CA TRP A 77 17.15 10.60 -9.63
C TRP A 77 16.01 9.60 -9.41
N PHE A 78 14.88 10.01 -8.79
CA PHE A 78 13.74 9.11 -8.58
C PHE A 78 12.94 8.98 -9.89
N PRO A 79 12.53 7.76 -10.28
CA PRO A 79 11.80 7.54 -11.52
C PRO A 79 10.48 8.31 -11.57
N GLY A 80 10.24 9.06 -12.65
CA GLY A 80 9.03 9.89 -12.79
C GLY A 80 7.71 9.12 -12.83
N LYS A 81 7.75 7.80 -13.05
CA LYS A 81 6.60 6.88 -12.97
C LYS A 81 6.52 6.14 -11.63
N GLY A 82 7.42 6.46 -10.67
CA GLY A 82 7.59 5.69 -9.45
C GLY A 82 8.44 4.43 -9.66
N VAL A 83 8.55 3.65 -8.61
CA VAL A 83 9.33 2.41 -8.59
C VAL A 83 8.55 1.29 -7.92
N THR A 84 8.56 0.11 -8.52
CA THR A 84 7.95 -1.09 -7.94
C THR A 84 9.04 -2.00 -7.41
N PHE A 85 9.04 -2.25 -6.11
CA PHE A 85 9.99 -3.15 -5.47
C PHE A 85 9.40 -4.52 -5.21
N TYR A 86 10.18 -5.56 -5.48
CA TYR A 86 9.87 -6.90 -4.98
C TYR A 86 10.00 -6.89 -3.44
N PRO A 87 8.98 -7.37 -2.69
CA PRO A 87 8.96 -7.24 -1.24
C PRO A 87 10.17 -7.89 -0.57
N PRO A 88 11.02 -7.16 0.14
CA PRO A 88 12.21 -7.72 0.76
C PRO A 88 11.86 -8.62 1.95
N LYS A 89 12.76 -9.56 2.28
CA LYS A 89 12.74 -10.32 3.54
C LYS A 89 13.59 -9.58 4.56
N LEU A 90 12.95 -8.69 5.33
CA LEU A 90 13.64 -7.87 6.32
C LEU A 90 14.07 -8.71 7.53
N PRO A 91 15.26 -8.46 8.11
CA PRO A 91 15.70 -9.07 9.37
C PRO A 91 14.74 -8.75 10.52
N ALA A 92 14.70 -9.62 11.52
CA ALA A 92 14.01 -9.33 12.77
C ALA A 92 14.64 -8.12 13.44
N GLY A 93 13.80 -7.27 14.06
CA GLY A 93 14.27 -6.04 14.72
C GLY A 93 14.44 -4.83 13.78
N THR A 94 14.27 -5.00 12.45
CA THR A 94 14.28 -3.86 11.54
C THR A 94 13.17 -2.88 11.89
N TYR A 95 13.54 -1.61 12.09
CA TYR A 95 12.65 -0.49 12.36
C TYR A 95 12.49 0.43 11.17
N THR A 96 13.61 0.78 10.53
CA THR A 96 13.63 1.56 9.29
C THR A 96 14.60 0.95 8.29
N THR A 97 14.45 1.34 7.03
CA THR A 97 15.33 0.94 5.95
C THR A 97 15.74 2.16 5.14
N ARG A 98 16.93 2.09 4.51
CA ARG A 98 17.38 3.07 3.53
C ARG A 98 17.67 2.36 2.23
N ALA A 99 17.08 2.83 1.15
CA ALA A 99 17.25 2.25 -0.18
C ALA A 99 17.96 3.24 -1.09
N PHE A 100 19.01 2.77 -1.76
CA PHE A 100 19.87 3.54 -2.65
C PHE A 100 19.92 2.88 -4.03
N PRO A 101 19.69 3.61 -5.13
CA PRO A 101 19.88 3.06 -6.46
C PRO A 101 21.35 2.67 -6.67
N THR A 102 21.58 1.63 -7.47
CA THR A 102 22.92 1.18 -7.87
C THR A 102 23.02 1.10 -9.39
N ASP A 103 24.22 0.89 -9.90
CA ASP A 103 24.43 0.66 -11.33
C ASP A 103 24.15 -0.80 -11.75
N GLU A 104 23.87 -1.67 -10.76
CA GLU A 104 23.53 -3.06 -11.00
C GLU A 104 22.13 -3.21 -11.61
N LYS A 105 21.99 -4.23 -12.45
CA LYS A 105 20.72 -4.57 -13.09
C LYS A 105 20.41 -6.07 -12.93
N ALA A 106 19.14 -6.37 -12.71
CA ALA A 106 18.63 -7.74 -12.62
C ALA A 106 17.16 -7.76 -13.02
N SER A 107 16.61 -8.95 -13.26
CA SER A 107 15.18 -9.15 -13.43
C SER A 107 14.66 -10.15 -12.40
N VAL A 108 13.45 -9.89 -11.90
CA VAL A 108 12.74 -10.80 -11.02
C VAL A 108 11.66 -11.51 -11.82
N SER A 109 11.74 -12.83 -11.87
CA SER A 109 10.73 -13.64 -12.54
C SER A 109 9.45 -13.78 -11.72
N ILE A 110 8.38 -14.31 -12.32
CA ILE A 110 7.06 -14.50 -11.69
C ILE A 110 7.16 -15.36 -10.40
N ASP A 111 8.06 -16.33 -10.37
CA ASP A 111 8.31 -17.19 -9.21
C ASP A 111 9.34 -16.61 -8.22
N GLY A 112 9.74 -15.36 -8.42
CA GLY A 112 10.65 -14.62 -7.54
C GLY A 112 12.13 -15.01 -7.70
N LYS A 113 12.50 -15.71 -8.77
CA LYS A 113 13.91 -15.98 -9.07
C LYS A 113 14.55 -14.77 -9.70
N ILE A 114 15.78 -14.50 -9.29
CA ILE A 114 16.59 -13.40 -9.77
C ILE A 114 17.48 -13.92 -10.90
N SER A 115 17.54 -13.17 -11.98
CA SER A 115 18.38 -13.46 -13.13
C SER A 115 18.98 -12.16 -13.67
N THR A 116 19.92 -12.28 -14.59
CA THR A 116 20.40 -11.14 -15.38
C THR A 116 19.22 -10.46 -16.08
N GLY A 117 19.17 -9.12 -16.04
CA GLY A 117 18.05 -8.37 -16.60
C GLY A 117 18.38 -6.88 -16.74
N GLU A 118 17.35 -6.07 -17.00
CA GLU A 118 17.51 -4.65 -17.26
C GLU A 118 16.95 -3.75 -16.15
N ASP A 119 16.22 -4.33 -15.17
CA ASP A 119 15.61 -3.56 -14.10
C ASP A 119 16.68 -3.13 -13.09
N PRO A 120 16.64 -1.87 -12.59
CA PRO A 120 17.63 -1.39 -11.62
C PRO A 120 17.58 -2.19 -10.32
N VAL A 121 18.76 -2.50 -9.77
CA VAL A 121 18.91 -3.04 -8.43
C VAL A 121 19.21 -1.90 -7.46
N TRP A 122 18.63 -1.95 -6.29
CA TRP A 122 18.89 -1.00 -5.23
C TRP A 122 19.60 -1.70 -4.08
N ARG A 123 20.43 -0.98 -3.35
CA ARG A 123 20.99 -1.43 -2.08
C ARG A 123 20.03 -1.06 -0.97
N LEU A 124 19.61 -2.03 -0.15
CA LEU A 124 18.74 -1.84 1.01
C LEU A 124 19.54 -2.04 2.28
N GLU A 125 19.60 -1.03 3.11
CA GLU A 125 20.18 -1.04 4.44
C GLU A 125 19.07 -1.11 5.48
N CYS A 126 19.16 -2.04 6.43
CA CYS A 126 18.17 -2.25 7.48
C CYS A 126 18.72 -1.79 8.82
N TYR A 127 17.97 -0.98 9.55
CA TYR A 127 18.36 -0.39 10.82
C TYR A 127 17.36 -0.75 11.92
N ASP A 128 17.86 -0.88 13.16
CA ASP A 128 17.02 -1.01 14.35
C ASP A 128 16.46 0.34 14.81
N ASP A 129 15.76 0.37 15.95
CA ASP A 129 15.19 1.56 16.58
C ASP A 129 16.24 2.50 17.20
N HIS A 130 17.48 2.05 17.31
CA HIS A 130 18.65 2.84 17.74
C HIS A 130 19.49 3.34 16.56
N ASN A 131 18.99 3.17 15.32
CA ASN A 131 19.69 3.51 14.07
C ASN A 131 21.02 2.73 13.90
N THR A 132 21.09 1.49 14.43
CA THR A 132 22.20 0.58 14.23
C THR A 132 21.95 -0.25 12.97
N LEU A 133 22.93 -0.32 12.09
CA LEU A 133 22.85 -1.15 10.87
C LEU A 133 22.79 -2.62 11.23
N LEU A 134 21.70 -3.29 10.90
CA LEU A 134 21.50 -4.72 11.09
C LEU A 134 21.99 -5.55 9.91
N SER A 135 21.72 -5.07 8.69
CA SER A 135 22.13 -5.76 7.47
C SER A 135 22.06 -4.86 6.25
N THR A 136 22.77 -5.27 5.21
CA THR A 136 22.67 -4.71 3.86
C THR A 136 22.32 -5.84 2.90
N MET A 137 21.40 -5.59 1.96
CA MET A 137 20.95 -6.55 0.96
C MET A 137 20.58 -5.87 -0.36
N ASN A 138 20.47 -6.67 -1.42
CA ASN A 138 19.91 -6.18 -2.68
C ASN A 138 18.39 -6.07 -2.59
N LEU A 139 17.86 -4.96 -3.09
CA LEU A 139 16.44 -4.71 -3.27
C LEU A 139 16.16 -4.65 -4.76
N TYR A 140 15.38 -5.59 -5.24
CA TYR A 140 15.11 -5.75 -6.66
C TYR A 140 13.89 -4.95 -7.07
N THR A 141 13.97 -4.28 -8.21
CA THR A 141 12.82 -3.65 -8.83
C THR A 141 12.12 -4.59 -9.79
N ILE A 142 10.87 -4.28 -10.05
CA ILE A 142 10.04 -4.99 -11.02
C ILE A 142 9.69 -4.01 -12.12
N GLY A 143 10.05 -4.31 -13.34
CA GLY A 143 9.68 -3.51 -14.52
C GLY A 143 8.16 -3.52 -14.77
N GLY A 144 7.74 -2.73 -15.76
CA GLY A 144 6.35 -2.61 -16.18
C GLY A 144 5.63 -1.41 -15.59
N VAL A 145 4.35 -1.29 -15.92
CA VAL A 145 3.49 -0.18 -15.49
C VAL A 145 2.54 -0.67 -14.41
N PHE A 146 2.71 -0.14 -13.19
CA PHE A 146 1.78 -0.45 -12.10
C PHE A 146 0.40 0.17 -12.40
N PRO A 147 -0.71 -0.48 -12.00
CA PRO A 147 -2.05 0.08 -12.19
C PRO A 147 -2.21 1.45 -11.53
N ASP A 148 -2.98 2.31 -12.19
CA ASP A 148 -3.34 3.63 -11.66
C ASP A 148 -4.34 3.46 -10.51
N MET A 149 -3.81 3.34 -9.30
CA MET A 149 -4.61 3.08 -8.10
C MET A 149 -5.60 4.21 -7.76
N PRO A 150 -5.30 5.51 -7.96
CA PRO A 150 -6.28 6.58 -7.77
C PRO A 150 -7.57 6.42 -8.57
N ARG A 151 -7.55 5.73 -9.70
CA ARG A 151 -8.76 5.44 -10.48
C ARG A 151 -9.67 4.39 -9.82
N VAL A 152 -9.12 3.57 -8.94
CA VAL A 152 -9.83 2.45 -8.29
C VAL A 152 -10.10 2.74 -6.81
N VAL A 153 -9.18 3.46 -6.18
CA VAL A 153 -9.26 3.84 -4.77
C VAL A 153 -9.48 5.35 -4.70
N PRO A 154 -10.69 5.83 -4.40
CA PRO A 154 -10.99 7.25 -4.35
C PRO A 154 -10.09 7.99 -3.35
N GLU A 155 -9.59 9.17 -3.74
CA GLU A 155 -8.78 10.02 -2.87
C GLU A 155 -9.57 10.49 -1.65
N ASN A 156 -10.83 10.81 -1.84
CA ASN A 156 -11.73 11.22 -0.77
C ASN A 156 -12.73 10.12 -0.47
N PHE A 157 -12.57 9.47 0.67
CA PHE A 157 -13.51 8.44 1.14
C PHE A 157 -14.92 8.99 1.34
N ASP A 158 -15.07 10.25 1.74
CA ASP A 158 -16.38 10.86 1.97
C ASP A 158 -17.10 11.20 0.66
N SER A 159 -16.38 11.34 -0.44
CA SER A 159 -16.95 11.52 -1.79
C SER A 159 -17.48 10.22 -2.41
N ILE A 160 -17.23 9.08 -1.82
CA ILE A 160 -17.83 7.82 -2.26
C ILE A 160 -19.33 7.93 -1.97
N MET A 161 -20.09 8.26 -3.00
CA MET A 161 -21.55 8.29 -2.92
C MET A 161 -22.06 6.87 -2.82
N PHE A 162 -22.90 6.61 -1.83
CA PHE A 162 -23.80 5.47 -1.97
C PHE A 162 -24.75 5.85 -3.10
N ASP A 163 -24.95 4.98 -4.07
CA ASP A 163 -26.04 5.08 -5.04
C ASP A 163 -27.39 4.85 -4.32
N THR A 164 -27.63 5.58 -3.22
CA THR A 164 -28.89 5.57 -2.49
C THR A 164 -29.74 6.78 -2.81
N GLU A 165 -29.29 7.69 -3.65
CA GLU A 165 -30.22 8.56 -4.36
C GLU A 165 -30.84 7.74 -5.49
N ALA A 166 -31.68 6.76 -5.13
CA ALA A 166 -32.82 6.48 -5.95
C ALA A 166 -33.43 7.83 -6.30
N GLN A 167 -33.38 8.21 -7.55
CA GLN A 167 -34.17 9.30 -8.07
C GLN A 167 -35.53 9.18 -7.41
N ARG A 168 -35.87 10.14 -6.58
CA ARG A 168 -37.22 10.37 -6.15
C ARG A 168 -37.94 10.85 -7.42
N ASP A 169 -38.25 9.91 -8.28
CA ASP A 169 -39.31 10.11 -9.23
C ASP A 169 -40.55 10.34 -8.38
N GLY A 170 -41.19 11.49 -8.58
CA GLY A 170 -42.17 12.11 -7.69
C GLY A 170 -43.47 11.36 -7.43
N GLU A 171 -43.47 10.05 -7.38
CA GLU A 171 -44.57 9.19 -6.99
C GLU A 171 -44.05 8.07 -6.11
N GLY A 172 -44.12 8.29 -4.87
CA GLY A 172 -44.41 7.51 -3.65
C GLY A 172 -43.92 6.08 -3.45
N ASP A 173 -43.11 5.47 -4.29
CA ASP A 173 -42.54 4.13 -4.02
C ASP A 173 -41.04 4.20 -3.76
N CYS A 174 -40.69 4.07 -2.51
CA CYS A 174 -39.30 3.85 -2.06
C CYS A 174 -38.85 2.44 -2.46
N ALA A 175 -38.64 2.19 -3.74
CA ALA A 175 -37.80 1.09 -4.18
C ALA A 175 -36.36 1.54 -3.94
N SER A 176 -35.86 1.34 -2.70
CA SER A 176 -34.41 1.36 -2.43
C SER A 176 -33.83 0.22 -3.26
N THR A 177 -33.28 0.56 -4.43
CA THR A 177 -32.47 -0.38 -5.19
C THR A 177 -31.17 -0.55 -4.40
N PHE A 178 -31.27 -1.39 -3.38
CA PHE A 178 -30.12 -1.92 -2.70
C PHE A 178 -29.41 -2.75 -3.77
N VAL A 179 -28.35 -2.21 -4.38
CA VAL A 179 -27.48 -3.03 -5.23
C VAL A 179 -26.72 -3.92 -4.27
N PRO A 180 -27.07 -5.19 -4.14
CA PRO A 180 -26.40 -6.08 -3.22
C PRO A 180 -24.95 -6.18 -3.68
N VAL A 181 -24.01 -5.93 -2.78
CA VAL A 181 -22.64 -6.41 -2.97
C VAL A 181 -22.76 -7.92 -3.07
N THR A 182 -22.60 -8.46 -4.27
CA THR A 182 -22.97 -9.83 -4.62
C THR A 182 -22.09 -10.90 -3.94
N GLY A 183 -21.14 -10.49 -3.16
CA GLY A 183 -20.30 -11.33 -2.33
C GLY A 183 -18.92 -10.71 -2.15
N ILE A 184 -18.34 -10.90 -0.99
CA ILE A 184 -16.97 -10.50 -0.69
C ILE A 184 -16.22 -11.73 -0.19
N ASN A 185 -15.04 -11.97 -0.73
CA ASN A 185 -14.16 -13.00 -0.18
C ASN A 185 -13.73 -12.60 1.23
N THR A 186 -14.17 -13.35 2.23
CA THR A 186 -13.88 -13.08 3.65
C THR A 186 -12.40 -13.12 3.98
N ALA A 187 -11.57 -13.83 3.20
CA ALA A 187 -10.12 -13.81 3.36
C ALA A 187 -9.54 -12.40 3.11
N TYR A 188 -10.16 -11.61 2.23
CA TYR A 188 -9.72 -10.21 2.00
C TYR A 188 -10.12 -9.30 3.15
N LEU A 189 -11.24 -9.54 3.82
CA LEU A 189 -11.58 -8.82 5.05
C LEU A 189 -10.59 -9.14 6.18
N ALA A 190 -10.18 -10.39 6.31
CA ALA A 190 -9.17 -10.80 7.28
C ALA A 190 -7.80 -10.13 7.01
N THR A 191 -7.50 -9.76 5.77
CA THR A 191 -6.28 -9.03 5.44
C THR A 191 -6.24 -7.65 6.11
N LEU A 192 -7.39 -7.02 6.36
CA LEU A 192 -7.46 -5.73 7.06
C LEU A 192 -6.85 -5.82 8.47
N ASP A 193 -7.02 -6.94 9.15
CA ASP A 193 -6.47 -7.16 10.50
C ASP A 193 -4.92 -7.18 10.49
N THR A 194 -4.30 -7.56 9.38
CA THR A 194 -2.84 -7.63 9.27
C THR A 194 -2.17 -6.27 9.20
N ILE A 195 -2.89 -5.23 8.77
CA ILE A 195 -2.38 -3.86 8.67
C ILE A 195 -2.72 -3.02 9.88
N LEU A 196 -3.66 -3.47 10.70
CA LEU A 196 -4.03 -2.79 11.93
C LEU A 196 -2.99 -3.11 13.01
N PRO A 197 -2.37 -2.11 13.65
CA PRO A 197 -1.49 -2.38 14.77
C PRO A 197 -2.33 -3.00 15.89
N SER A 198 -2.00 -4.23 16.29
CA SER A 198 -2.63 -4.92 17.40
C SER A 198 -2.22 -4.29 18.74
N THR A 199 -2.60 -3.05 18.98
CA THR A 199 -2.47 -2.43 20.29
C THR A 199 -3.72 -2.79 21.10
N LYS A 200 -3.56 -3.61 22.12
CA LYS A 200 -4.63 -4.10 23.01
C LYS A 200 -5.42 -2.99 23.74
N LYS A 201 -5.19 -1.71 23.44
CA LYS A 201 -5.78 -0.58 24.16
C LYS A 201 -6.60 0.36 23.30
N ASN A 202 -6.35 0.45 21.99
CA ASN A 202 -7.05 1.39 21.13
C ASN A 202 -7.84 0.61 20.11
N PHE A 203 -9.13 0.81 20.11
CA PHE A 203 -10.01 0.24 19.09
C PHE A 203 -9.69 0.89 17.76
N THR A 204 -9.07 0.12 16.87
CA THR A 204 -8.85 0.53 15.49
C THR A 204 -10.00 -0.04 14.67
N GLY A 205 -10.80 0.83 14.09
CA GLY A 205 -11.91 0.47 13.24
C GLY A 205 -11.64 0.79 11.78
N ALA A 206 -12.45 0.26 10.90
CA ALA A 206 -12.50 0.67 9.51
C ALA A 206 -13.84 1.35 9.24
N ARG A 207 -13.82 2.51 8.59
CA ARG A 207 -15.01 3.07 7.95
C ARG A 207 -15.19 2.34 6.63
N ILE A 208 -16.34 1.72 6.44
CA ILE A 208 -16.58 0.89 5.26
C ILE A 208 -17.71 1.52 4.46
N LYS A 209 -17.51 1.65 3.15
CA LYS A 209 -18.53 1.98 2.16
C LYS A 209 -18.56 0.92 1.09
N CYS A 210 -19.75 0.49 0.70
CA CYS A 210 -19.96 -0.45 -0.38
C CYS A 210 -20.52 0.31 -1.59
N THR A 211 -19.88 0.15 -2.73
CA THR A 211 -20.45 0.46 -4.04
C THR A 211 -20.86 -0.85 -4.69
N GLY A 212 -21.73 -0.86 -5.69
CA GLY A 212 -22.27 -2.11 -6.24
C GLY A 212 -21.23 -3.16 -6.65
N GLU A 213 -20.00 -2.73 -6.94
CA GLU A 213 -18.92 -3.61 -7.41
C GLU A 213 -17.75 -3.75 -6.41
N CYS A 214 -17.63 -2.85 -5.45
CA CYS A 214 -16.47 -2.78 -4.56
C CYS A 214 -16.86 -2.46 -3.12
N LEU A 215 -16.05 -2.97 -2.18
CA LEU A 215 -16.02 -2.49 -0.81
C LEU A 215 -14.79 -1.59 -0.65
N HIS A 216 -15.03 -0.38 -0.18
CA HIS A 216 -13.96 0.56 0.16
C HIS A 216 -13.84 0.63 1.68
N ALA A 217 -12.63 0.48 2.20
CA ALA A 217 -12.36 0.63 3.62
C ALA A 217 -11.33 1.75 3.83
N HIS A 218 -11.65 2.67 4.72
CA HIS A 218 -10.73 3.66 5.24
C HIS A 218 -10.43 3.31 6.68
N LEU A 219 -9.18 3.05 7.00
CA LEU A 219 -8.78 2.67 8.33
C LEU A 219 -8.74 3.90 9.22
N VAL A 220 -9.49 3.83 10.32
CA VAL A 220 -9.61 4.87 11.33
C VAL A 220 -9.06 4.35 12.64
N GLY A 221 -8.17 5.10 13.24
CA GLY A 221 -7.61 4.82 14.56
C GLY A 221 -7.26 6.12 15.26
N GLU A 222 -6.93 6.02 16.55
CA GLU A 222 -6.43 7.17 17.31
C GLU A 222 -5.01 7.57 16.86
N ASP A 223 -4.27 6.64 16.25
CA ASP A 223 -2.95 6.89 15.68
C ASP A 223 -3.09 7.46 14.27
N ASN A 224 -2.44 8.59 14.01
CA ASN A 224 -2.56 9.35 12.76
C ASN A 224 -2.21 8.55 11.49
N TRP A 225 -1.44 7.48 11.59
CA TRP A 225 -1.05 6.68 10.45
C TRP A 225 -2.22 5.86 9.85
N ALA A 226 -3.16 5.41 10.66
CA ALA A 226 -4.31 4.63 10.18
C ALA A 226 -5.31 5.45 9.35
N LYS A 227 -5.26 6.79 9.43
CA LYS A 227 -6.12 7.67 8.64
C LYS A 227 -5.70 7.76 7.18
N ASP A 228 -4.44 7.45 6.91
CA ASP A 228 -3.84 7.61 5.60
C ASP A 228 -3.85 6.29 4.80
N ILE A 229 -4.64 5.30 5.25
CA ILE A 229 -4.73 3.99 4.59
C ILE A 229 -6.13 3.79 4.03
N ARG A 230 -6.17 3.52 2.74
CA ARG A 230 -7.39 3.19 2.01
C ARG A 230 -7.24 1.84 1.34
N VAL A 231 -8.26 1.01 1.47
CA VAL A 231 -8.32 -0.33 0.90
C VAL A 231 -9.55 -0.46 0.03
N VAL A 232 -9.40 -1.09 -1.12
CA VAL A 232 -10.50 -1.51 -1.98
C VAL A 232 -10.51 -3.03 -2.08
N ILE A 233 -11.68 -3.62 -1.94
CA ILE A 233 -11.92 -5.05 -2.16
C ILE A 233 -12.95 -5.15 -3.29
N MET A 234 -12.58 -5.81 -4.38
CA MET A 234 -13.50 -6.04 -5.48
C MET A 234 -14.53 -7.11 -5.11
N GLY A 235 -15.79 -6.88 -5.46
CA GLY A 235 -16.85 -7.87 -5.29
C GLY A 235 -16.61 -9.11 -6.15
N LEU A 236 -17.11 -10.25 -5.67
CA LEU A 236 -17.15 -11.46 -6.48
C LEU A 236 -18.27 -11.30 -7.51
N ARG A 237 -17.93 -11.49 -8.79
CA ARG A 237 -18.96 -11.72 -9.82
C ARG A 237 -19.44 -13.15 -9.64
N VAL A 238 -20.68 -13.30 -9.19
CA VAL A 238 -21.39 -14.58 -9.08
C VAL A 238 -22.11 -14.86 -10.38
#